data_4044d7dc5dbf6d8484915899c28ec482
#
_entry.id   4044d7dc5dbf6d8484915899c28ec482
#
_cell.length_a   1.000
_cell.length_b   1.000
_cell.length_c   1.000
_cell.angle_alpha   90.00
_cell.angle_beta   90.00
_cell.angle_gamma   90.00
#
_symmetry.space_group_name_H-M   'P 1'
#
loop_
_entity.id
_entity.type
_entity.pdbx_description
1 polymer ?
#
loop_
_entity_poly.entity_id
_entity_poly.type
_entity_poly.pdbx_seq_one_letter_code
_entity_poly.pdbx_strand_id
1 'polypeptide(L)'
;MARIKGISPSKMSGSVGDFTYRQTKNGTIVSEKIQKKANPKRTLRQMKRRTVLANLVAFFKAFEGSLKRSFEKMPQGWNEINAFISANSQRARIYLTKNMVMNGASVVDSFQITRGSLRPIEVVATGNAFRTDLSLGSLVISAATTVADFAKALVMNNAEIHYGDQISYFAIRQYMDANGMPRVEVKKYEVTLDPASEEKLWDVVANDGFQTNSGFLGQLSTSTALVGGFVWVLSREVNGSLLVSTQFVHSTNALMVANYSSAEAMEESILSYGGLTTDVFLQPGESTNGSVIGGGDGGNVAPTPSAININVVSANPTMGSVSGSGNYIEGATVTISATANSGYKFTQWQDGNNQNPRQITASESKTYTASFATNSGSGSGGGMMGD
;
A
#
# COMPACT_ATOMS: atom_id res chain seq x y z
N MET A 1 37.56 10.91 -16.58
CA MET A 1 37.82 12.28 -17.09
C MET A 1 36.47 12.97 -17.29
N ALA A 2 36.23 14.09 -16.60
CA ALA A 2 35.06 14.91 -16.83
C ALA A 2 35.29 15.80 -18.06
N ARG A 3 34.42 15.73 -19.07
CA ARG A 3 34.46 16.66 -20.19
C ARG A 3 33.62 17.90 -19.83
N ILE A 4 34.30 19.05 -19.75
CA ILE A 4 33.62 20.35 -19.62
C ILE A 4 33.10 20.71 -21.01
N LYS A 5 31.78 20.74 -21.18
CA LYS A 5 31.14 21.21 -22.43
C LYS A 5 30.71 22.67 -22.26
N GLY A 6 31.50 23.56 -22.73
CA GLY A 6 31.23 25.00 -22.78
C GLY A 6 32.05 25.85 -21.80
N ILE A 7 32.28 27.08 -22.15
CA ILE A 7 33.07 28.08 -21.40
C ILE A 7 32.21 28.75 -20.31
N SER A 8 30.89 28.67 -20.43
CA SER A 8 29.95 29.29 -19.45
C SER A 8 29.61 28.32 -18.31
N PRO A 9 29.67 28.74 -17.05
CA PRO A 9 29.25 27.93 -15.90
C PRO A 9 27.82 27.35 -16.02
N SER A 10 26.96 27.98 -16.82
CA SER A 10 25.60 27.52 -17.06
C SER A 10 25.47 26.24 -17.88
N LYS A 11 26.56 25.77 -18.49
CA LYS A 11 26.58 24.53 -19.32
C LYS A 11 27.55 23.47 -18.81
N MET A 12 28.11 23.65 -17.64
CA MET A 12 29.04 22.67 -17.05
C MET A 12 28.29 21.47 -16.48
N SER A 13 28.78 20.26 -16.74
CA SER A 13 28.34 19.05 -16.05
C SER A 13 29.52 18.12 -15.81
N GLY A 14 29.55 17.45 -14.66
CA GLY A 14 30.63 16.58 -14.24
C GLY A 14 31.42 17.11 -13.05
N SER A 15 32.56 16.50 -12.70
CA SER A 15 33.40 16.88 -11.58
C SER A 15 34.71 17.48 -12.07
N VAL A 16 35.09 18.62 -11.52
CA VAL A 16 36.36 19.30 -11.77
C VAL A 16 36.99 19.69 -10.44
N GLY A 17 38.15 19.13 -10.15
CA GLY A 17 38.78 19.30 -8.84
C GLY A 17 37.88 18.84 -7.71
N ASP A 18 37.69 19.72 -6.74
CA ASP A 18 36.84 19.46 -5.56
C ASP A 18 35.35 19.78 -5.78
N PHE A 19 34.95 20.19 -6.99
CA PHE A 19 33.58 20.55 -7.30
C PHE A 19 32.91 19.58 -8.27
N THR A 20 31.60 19.35 -8.05
CA THR A 20 30.70 18.64 -8.96
C THR A 20 29.65 19.62 -9.47
N TYR A 21 29.51 19.68 -10.81
CA TYR A 21 28.55 20.47 -11.53
C TYR A 21 27.42 19.59 -12.02
N ARG A 22 26.17 19.94 -11.68
CA ARG A 22 24.99 19.22 -12.12
C ARG A 22 24.03 20.19 -12.85
N GLN A 23 23.68 19.86 -14.06
CA GLN A 23 22.65 20.58 -14.80
C GLN A 23 21.27 20.19 -14.29
N THR A 24 20.43 21.16 -13.99
CA THR A 24 19.02 20.99 -13.64
C THR A 24 18.15 21.88 -14.51
N LYS A 25 16.84 21.65 -14.50
CA LYS A 25 15.89 22.54 -15.21
C LYS A 25 16.00 24.01 -14.76
N ASN A 26 16.49 24.26 -13.56
CA ASN A 26 16.58 25.58 -12.93
C ASN A 26 18.00 26.19 -12.97
N GLY A 27 18.92 25.56 -13.72
CA GLY A 27 20.31 26.03 -13.82
C GLY A 27 21.33 24.99 -13.36
N THR A 28 22.59 25.39 -13.29
CA THR A 28 23.69 24.55 -12.88
C THR A 28 23.86 24.62 -11.36
N ILE A 29 23.77 23.48 -10.69
CA ILE A 29 24.10 23.34 -9.27
C ILE A 29 25.57 22.99 -9.18
N VAL A 30 26.31 23.74 -8.36
CA VAL A 30 27.69 23.47 -7.99
C VAL A 30 27.70 22.97 -6.55
N SER A 31 28.30 21.84 -6.32
CA SER A 31 28.47 21.26 -4.98
C SER A 31 29.89 20.78 -4.78
N GLU A 32 30.36 20.77 -3.55
CA GLU A 32 31.61 20.14 -3.23
C GLU A 32 31.57 18.66 -3.57
N LYS A 33 32.65 18.13 -4.10
CA LYS A 33 32.78 16.71 -4.42
C LYS A 33 32.76 15.91 -3.13
N ILE A 34 31.72 15.13 -2.96
CA ILE A 34 31.62 14.22 -1.82
C ILE A 34 32.73 13.18 -1.94
N GLN A 35 33.75 13.28 -1.10
CA GLN A 35 34.73 12.20 -0.93
C GLN A 35 33.96 10.99 -0.40
N LYS A 36 34.21 9.82 -0.99
CA LYS A 36 33.61 8.57 -0.53
C LYS A 36 33.97 8.34 0.94
N LYS A 37 33.10 8.75 1.84
CA LYS A 37 33.20 8.30 3.23
C LYS A 37 32.88 6.80 3.24
N ALA A 38 33.60 6.07 4.06
CA ALA A 38 33.30 4.67 4.35
C ALA A 38 31.80 4.50 4.60
N ASN A 39 31.22 3.40 4.14
CA ASN A 39 29.79 3.07 4.12
C ASN A 39 28.96 3.80 5.18
N PRO A 40 28.05 4.70 4.79
CA PRO A 40 27.25 5.43 5.76
C PRO A 40 26.46 4.43 6.61
N LYS A 41 26.50 4.59 7.93
CA LYS A 41 25.69 3.79 8.85
C LYS A 41 24.23 3.89 8.43
N ARG A 42 23.57 2.75 8.25
CA ARG A 42 22.15 2.69 7.93
C ARG A 42 21.37 2.81 9.24
N THR A 43 20.60 3.87 9.41
CA THR A 43 19.76 4.03 10.60
C THR A 43 18.35 3.50 10.33
N LEU A 44 17.64 3.07 11.38
CA LEU A 44 16.24 2.66 11.31
C LEU A 44 15.37 3.72 10.60
N ARG A 45 15.58 5.01 10.94
CA ARG A 45 14.84 6.12 10.30
C ARG A 45 15.07 6.18 8.79
N GLN A 46 16.29 5.92 8.33
CA GLN A 46 16.59 5.89 6.89
C GLN A 46 15.91 4.71 6.20
N MET A 47 15.90 3.54 6.83
CA MET A 47 15.25 2.34 6.28
C MET A 47 13.73 2.52 6.20
N LYS A 48 13.09 3.03 7.25
CA LYS A 48 11.66 3.40 7.23
C LYS A 48 11.34 4.36 6.07
N ARG A 49 12.15 5.39 5.87
CA ARG A 49 11.95 6.32 4.75
C ARG A 49 12.13 5.67 3.38
N ARG A 50 13.10 4.75 3.25
CA ARG A 50 13.29 4.00 1.99
C ARG A 50 12.09 3.11 1.68
N THR A 51 11.59 2.40 2.69
CA THR A 51 10.37 1.58 2.58
C THR A 51 9.19 2.41 2.11
N VAL A 52 8.88 3.50 2.82
CA VAL A 52 7.78 4.41 2.46
C VAL A 52 7.94 4.95 1.04
N LEU A 53 9.13 5.44 0.70
CA LEU A 53 9.41 5.99 -0.63
C LEU A 53 9.20 4.94 -1.73
N ALA A 54 9.73 3.74 -1.54
CA ALA A 54 9.63 2.67 -2.53
C ALA A 54 8.17 2.27 -2.78
N ASN A 55 7.36 2.16 -1.72
CA ASN A 55 5.93 1.83 -1.84
C ASN A 55 5.12 2.92 -2.53
N LEU A 56 5.37 4.19 -2.21
CA LEU A 56 4.71 5.32 -2.89
C LEU A 56 5.08 5.38 -4.37
N VAL A 57 6.36 5.14 -4.71
CA VAL A 57 6.80 5.11 -6.11
C VAL A 57 6.16 3.93 -6.85
N ALA A 58 6.05 2.76 -6.22
CA ALA A 58 5.41 1.58 -6.80
C ALA A 58 3.93 1.85 -7.12
N PHE A 59 3.19 2.46 -6.18
CA PHE A 59 1.80 2.83 -6.40
C PHE A 59 1.65 3.91 -7.49
N PHE A 60 2.47 4.97 -7.45
CA PHE A 60 2.42 6.03 -8.45
C PHE A 60 2.65 5.52 -9.89
N LYS A 61 3.54 4.54 -10.05
CA LYS A 61 3.81 3.94 -11.37
C LYS A 61 2.59 3.26 -11.98
N ALA A 62 1.65 2.76 -11.18
CA ALA A 62 0.42 2.14 -11.68
C ALA A 62 -0.49 3.13 -12.43
N PHE A 63 -0.31 4.43 -12.21
CA PHE A 63 -1.07 5.46 -12.93
C PHE A 63 -0.52 5.81 -14.30
N GLU A 64 0.70 5.38 -14.68
CA GLU A 64 1.29 5.51 -16.03
C GLU A 64 1.07 6.88 -16.70
N GLY A 65 1.22 7.96 -15.94
CA GLY A 65 1.03 9.30 -16.46
C GLY A 65 -0.42 9.83 -16.44
N SER A 66 -1.39 9.03 -15.98
CA SER A 66 -2.79 9.48 -15.79
C SER A 66 -2.94 10.61 -14.78
N LEU A 67 -1.92 10.86 -13.95
CA LEU A 67 -1.86 11.94 -12.97
C LEU A 67 -1.16 13.20 -13.48
N LYS A 68 -1.01 13.40 -14.79
CA LYS A 68 -0.49 14.65 -15.34
C LYS A 68 -1.37 15.82 -14.93
N ARG A 69 -0.72 16.93 -14.45
CA ARG A 69 -1.40 18.16 -13.99
C ARG A 69 -2.36 17.94 -12.81
N SER A 70 -2.18 16.85 -12.03
CA SER A 70 -3.04 16.53 -10.87
C SER A 70 -2.73 17.37 -9.61
N PHE A 71 -1.66 18.14 -9.62
CA PHE A 71 -1.24 19.02 -8.53
C PHE A 71 -1.06 20.46 -9.06
N GLU A 72 -1.96 21.37 -8.69
CA GLU A 72 -1.95 22.75 -9.22
C GLU A 72 -0.70 23.52 -8.84
N LYS A 73 -0.33 23.47 -7.57
CA LYS A 73 0.80 24.24 -7.02
C LYS A 73 1.94 23.30 -6.68
N MET A 74 2.92 23.27 -7.56
CA MET A 74 4.17 22.54 -7.32
C MET A 74 5.33 23.51 -7.18
N PRO A 75 6.26 23.28 -6.22
CA PRO A 75 7.50 24.04 -6.16
C PRO A 75 8.27 23.97 -7.48
N GLN A 76 9.04 25.01 -7.79
CA GLN A 76 9.84 25.04 -9.00
C GLN A 76 10.77 23.82 -9.08
N GLY A 77 10.79 23.14 -10.22
CA GLY A 77 11.60 21.94 -10.45
C GLY A 77 10.99 20.63 -9.96
N TRP A 78 9.80 20.67 -9.35
CA TRP A 78 9.05 19.47 -9.00
C TRP A 78 8.30 18.92 -10.22
N ASN A 79 7.99 17.64 -10.13
CA ASN A 79 7.08 16.94 -11.03
C ASN A 79 5.97 16.26 -10.20
N GLU A 80 5.02 15.61 -10.86
CA GLU A 80 3.86 15.00 -10.24
C GLU A 80 4.24 13.94 -9.20
N ILE A 81 5.28 13.14 -9.46
CA ILE A 81 5.73 12.13 -8.50
C ILE A 81 6.28 12.77 -7.22
N ASN A 82 6.99 13.90 -7.32
CA ASN A 82 7.49 14.61 -6.15
C ASN A 82 6.33 15.19 -5.32
N ALA A 83 5.32 15.74 -6.00
CA ALA A 83 4.12 16.26 -5.36
C ALA A 83 3.31 15.13 -4.69
N PHE A 84 3.14 14.01 -5.37
CA PHE A 84 2.47 12.82 -4.82
C PHE A 84 3.19 12.27 -3.59
N ILE A 85 4.51 12.09 -3.65
CA ILE A 85 5.31 11.61 -2.52
C ILE A 85 5.21 12.58 -1.33
N SER A 86 5.31 13.89 -1.59
CA SER A 86 5.16 14.91 -0.55
C SER A 86 3.79 14.87 0.12
N ALA A 87 2.72 14.67 -0.66
CA ALA A 87 1.35 14.58 -0.17
C ALA A 87 1.11 13.35 0.71
N ASN A 88 1.80 12.24 0.43
CA ASN A 88 1.50 10.93 1.00
C ASN A 88 2.57 10.37 1.94
N SER A 89 3.74 11.01 2.07
CA SER A 89 4.88 10.48 2.83
C SER A 89 4.58 10.18 4.31
N GLN A 90 3.64 10.92 4.92
CA GLN A 90 3.22 10.71 6.31
C GLN A 90 1.97 9.81 6.43
N ARG A 91 1.30 9.54 5.30
CA ARG A 91 0.07 8.72 5.23
C ARG A 91 0.34 7.29 4.79
N ALA A 92 1.50 7.05 4.17
CA ALA A 92 1.85 5.74 3.64
C ALA A 92 2.04 4.73 4.77
N ARG A 93 1.20 3.70 4.75
CA ARG A 93 1.17 2.60 5.71
C ARG A 93 1.31 1.24 5.07
N ILE A 94 1.60 1.18 3.78
CA ILE A 94 1.84 -0.07 3.06
C ILE A 94 3.34 -0.37 3.08
N TYR A 95 3.70 -1.58 3.43
CA TYR A 95 5.07 -2.03 3.64
C TYR A 95 5.35 -3.29 2.82
N LEU A 96 5.73 -3.08 1.55
CA LEU A 96 6.19 -4.16 0.67
C LEU A 96 7.69 -4.35 0.82
N THR A 97 8.17 -5.58 0.75
CA THR A 97 9.61 -5.86 0.76
C THR A 97 10.29 -5.30 -0.49
N LYS A 98 11.60 -5.10 -0.42
CA LYS A 98 12.40 -4.62 -1.55
C LYS A 98 12.21 -5.51 -2.78
N ASN A 99 12.21 -6.84 -2.60
CA ASN A 99 12.03 -7.81 -3.68
C ASN A 99 10.65 -7.66 -4.32
N MET A 100 9.58 -7.53 -3.54
CA MET A 100 8.22 -7.32 -4.06
C MET A 100 8.14 -6.06 -4.90
N VAL A 101 8.67 -4.93 -4.41
CA VAL A 101 8.67 -3.65 -5.13
C VAL A 101 9.49 -3.73 -6.42
N MET A 102 10.65 -4.39 -6.41
CA MET A 102 11.48 -4.60 -7.61
C MET A 102 10.76 -5.46 -8.66
N ASN A 103 9.94 -6.40 -8.23
CA ASN A 103 9.08 -7.20 -9.11
C ASN A 103 7.75 -6.52 -9.46
N GLY A 104 7.59 -5.24 -9.15
CA GLY A 104 6.44 -4.43 -9.54
C GLY A 104 5.20 -4.61 -8.67
N ALA A 105 5.34 -5.16 -7.46
CA ALA A 105 4.24 -5.24 -6.51
C ALA A 105 3.77 -3.85 -6.10
N SER A 106 2.46 -3.69 -5.93
CA SER A 106 1.82 -2.46 -5.48
C SER A 106 0.52 -2.78 -4.76
N VAL A 107 0.18 -1.97 -3.75
CA VAL A 107 -1.08 -2.11 -2.99
C VAL A 107 -1.79 -0.76 -2.92
N VAL A 108 -3.09 -0.79 -3.18
CA VAL A 108 -3.96 0.39 -3.11
C VAL A 108 -4.21 0.75 -1.65
N ASP A 109 -4.07 2.04 -1.32
CA ASP A 109 -4.49 2.62 -0.05
C ASP A 109 -5.11 4.00 -0.30
N SER A 110 -5.64 4.63 0.74
CA SER A 110 -6.27 5.95 0.67
C SER A 110 -5.25 7.07 0.43
N PHE A 111 -4.54 6.99 -0.71
CA PHE A 111 -3.58 8.00 -1.11
C PHE A 111 -4.24 9.22 -1.73
N GLN A 112 -3.70 10.40 -1.44
CA GLN A 112 -4.05 11.63 -2.12
C GLN A 112 -3.45 11.61 -3.53
N ILE A 113 -4.30 11.67 -4.56
CA ILE A 113 -3.88 11.60 -5.96
C ILE A 113 -3.96 12.96 -6.67
N THR A 114 -4.78 13.87 -6.15
CA THR A 114 -4.89 15.24 -6.68
C THR A 114 -4.87 16.27 -5.55
N ARG A 115 -4.40 17.48 -5.85
CA ARG A 115 -4.43 18.61 -4.92
C ARG A 115 -4.64 19.90 -5.69
N GLY A 116 -5.73 20.59 -5.41
CA GLY A 116 -6.04 21.86 -6.05
C GLY A 116 -7.06 22.68 -5.28
N SER A 117 -7.60 23.65 -5.97
CA SER A 117 -8.45 24.71 -5.42
C SER A 117 -9.94 24.49 -5.68
N LEU A 118 -10.31 23.57 -6.59
CA LEU A 118 -11.72 23.25 -6.80
C LEU A 118 -12.29 22.49 -5.62
N ARG A 119 -13.62 22.62 -5.46
CA ARG A 119 -14.38 21.89 -4.47
C ARG A 119 -14.08 20.39 -4.54
N PRO A 120 -13.77 19.73 -3.42
CA PRO A 120 -13.67 18.28 -3.37
C PRO A 120 -15.03 17.62 -3.69
N ILE A 121 -15.01 16.49 -4.36
CA ILE A 121 -16.16 15.60 -4.48
C ILE A 121 -16.16 14.70 -3.25
N GLU A 122 -17.16 14.85 -2.41
CA GLU A 122 -17.30 14.00 -1.22
C GLU A 122 -17.98 12.68 -1.58
N VAL A 123 -17.53 11.59 -0.98
CA VAL A 123 -18.06 10.25 -1.23
C VAL A 123 -18.58 9.64 0.05
N VAL A 124 -19.81 9.15 0.00
CA VAL A 124 -20.50 8.52 1.12
C VAL A 124 -20.83 7.07 0.76
N ALA A 125 -20.50 6.13 1.65
CA ALA A 125 -20.91 4.73 1.51
C ALA A 125 -22.41 4.58 1.87
N THR A 126 -23.13 3.87 1.02
CA THR A 126 -24.57 3.53 1.20
C THR A 126 -24.72 2.01 1.11
N GLY A 127 -24.52 1.32 2.22
CA GLY A 127 -24.42 -0.15 2.22
C GLY A 127 -23.19 -0.59 1.41
N ASN A 128 -23.40 -1.40 0.38
CA ASN A 128 -22.34 -1.85 -0.54
C ASN A 128 -22.15 -0.92 -1.74
N ALA A 129 -22.88 0.17 -1.84
CA ALA A 129 -22.81 1.16 -2.90
C ALA A 129 -22.13 2.44 -2.40
N PHE A 130 -21.72 3.29 -3.33
CA PHE A 130 -21.13 4.58 -3.03
C PHE A 130 -21.84 5.68 -3.81
N ARG A 131 -22.03 6.82 -3.21
CA ARG A 131 -22.53 8.02 -3.88
C ARG A 131 -21.61 9.20 -3.63
N THR A 132 -21.53 10.08 -4.61
CA THR A 132 -20.92 11.38 -4.44
C THR A 132 -21.94 12.37 -3.87
N ASP A 133 -21.49 13.58 -3.57
CA ASP A 133 -22.33 14.73 -3.25
C ASP A 133 -22.76 15.53 -4.51
N LEU A 134 -22.45 15.00 -5.72
CA LEU A 134 -22.88 15.59 -6.99
C LEU A 134 -24.32 15.14 -7.31
N SER A 135 -25.26 16.07 -7.13
CA SER A 135 -26.68 15.82 -7.42
C SER A 135 -26.95 15.73 -8.92
N LEU A 136 -27.71 14.73 -9.31
CA LEU A 136 -28.23 14.54 -10.67
C LEU A 136 -29.71 14.98 -10.79
N GLY A 137 -30.31 15.45 -9.68
CA GLY A 137 -31.73 15.77 -9.64
C GLY A 137 -32.61 14.55 -9.95
N SER A 138 -33.44 14.65 -10.98
CA SER A 138 -34.30 13.55 -11.41
C SER A 138 -33.70 12.64 -12.49
N LEU A 139 -32.46 12.92 -12.95
CA LEU A 139 -31.81 12.12 -13.97
C LEU A 139 -31.45 10.73 -13.42
N VAL A 140 -31.95 9.68 -14.09
CA VAL A 140 -31.51 8.30 -13.90
C VAL A 140 -30.65 7.93 -15.10
N ILE A 141 -29.32 7.74 -14.84
CA ILE A 141 -28.37 7.37 -15.89
C ILE A 141 -28.71 5.97 -16.42
N SER A 142 -28.79 5.85 -17.73
CA SER A 142 -29.06 4.60 -18.46
C SER A 142 -28.22 4.54 -19.75
N ALA A 143 -28.32 3.44 -20.49
CA ALA A 143 -27.65 3.30 -21.79
C ALA A 143 -28.10 4.33 -22.84
N ALA A 144 -29.26 4.97 -22.64
CA ALA A 144 -29.76 6.01 -23.52
C ALA A 144 -29.31 7.42 -23.17
N THR A 145 -28.76 7.63 -21.94
CA THR A 145 -28.36 8.94 -21.45
C THR A 145 -27.16 9.48 -22.25
N THR A 146 -27.32 10.72 -22.74
CA THR A 146 -26.26 11.42 -23.46
C THR A 146 -25.33 12.18 -22.50
N VAL A 147 -24.14 12.55 -22.97
CA VAL A 147 -23.24 13.46 -22.25
C VAL A 147 -23.93 14.79 -21.98
N ALA A 148 -24.75 15.30 -22.94
CA ALA A 148 -25.53 16.53 -22.76
C ALA A 148 -26.54 16.43 -21.61
N ASP A 149 -27.26 15.31 -21.49
CA ASP A 149 -28.24 15.07 -20.41
C ASP A 149 -27.51 15.08 -19.05
N PHE A 150 -26.38 14.37 -18.98
CA PHE A 150 -25.55 14.30 -17.78
C PHE A 150 -24.98 15.69 -17.41
N ALA A 151 -24.43 16.42 -18.37
CA ALA A 151 -23.89 17.76 -18.17
C ALA A 151 -24.96 18.74 -17.66
N LYS A 152 -26.15 18.75 -18.28
CA LYS A 152 -27.29 19.58 -17.86
C LYS A 152 -27.72 19.24 -16.44
N ALA A 153 -27.86 17.95 -16.12
CA ALA A 153 -28.26 17.52 -14.79
C ALA A 153 -27.25 17.98 -13.72
N LEU A 154 -25.95 17.79 -13.95
CA LEU A 154 -24.93 18.23 -13.01
C LEU A 154 -24.90 19.74 -12.82
N VAL A 155 -24.87 20.52 -13.91
CA VAL A 155 -24.75 21.97 -13.82
C VAL A 155 -26.02 22.61 -13.21
N MET A 156 -27.20 22.07 -13.49
CA MET A 156 -28.47 22.59 -12.94
C MET A 156 -28.63 22.30 -11.43
N ASN A 157 -28.06 21.22 -10.93
CA ASN A 157 -28.25 20.80 -9.55
C ASN A 157 -27.05 21.06 -8.64
N ASN A 158 -25.92 21.60 -9.15
CA ASN A 158 -24.72 21.86 -8.38
C ASN A 158 -24.13 23.23 -8.80
N ALA A 159 -24.31 24.25 -7.96
CA ALA A 159 -23.94 25.63 -8.28
C ALA A 159 -22.47 25.86 -8.63
N GLU A 160 -21.56 24.99 -8.17
CA GLU A 160 -20.13 25.11 -8.40
C GLU A 160 -19.63 24.37 -9.64
N ILE A 161 -20.50 23.61 -10.31
CA ILE A 161 -20.20 22.89 -11.53
C ILE A 161 -20.61 23.71 -12.74
N HIS A 162 -19.75 23.79 -13.76
CA HIS A 162 -19.97 24.60 -14.94
C HIS A 162 -19.84 23.74 -16.22
N TYR A 163 -20.46 24.20 -17.30
CA TYR A 163 -20.17 23.61 -18.60
C TYR A 163 -18.69 23.82 -18.97
N GLY A 164 -18.11 22.81 -19.59
CA GLY A 164 -16.66 22.74 -19.84
C GLY A 164 -15.83 22.15 -18.71
N ASP A 165 -16.40 21.95 -17.52
CA ASP A 165 -15.73 21.17 -16.47
C ASP A 165 -15.59 19.73 -16.92
N GLN A 166 -14.61 19.04 -16.36
CA GLN A 166 -14.35 17.65 -16.63
C GLN A 166 -14.47 16.84 -15.35
N ILE A 167 -15.23 15.75 -15.40
CA ILE A 167 -15.31 14.74 -14.35
C ILE A 167 -14.45 13.56 -14.79
N SER A 168 -13.40 13.26 -14.02
CA SER A 168 -12.59 12.06 -14.22
C SER A 168 -12.95 11.01 -13.17
N TYR A 169 -13.03 9.77 -13.58
CA TYR A 169 -13.19 8.60 -12.71
C TYR A 169 -12.01 7.67 -12.89
N PHE A 170 -11.35 7.34 -11.79
CA PHE A 170 -10.28 6.36 -11.75
C PHE A 170 -10.83 5.08 -11.13
N ALA A 171 -10.90 4.02 -11.92
CA ALA A 171 -11.16 2.67 -11.47
C ALA A 171 -9.81 2.01 -11.16
N ILE A 172 -9.57 1.64 -9.91
CA ILE A 172 -8.29 1.10 -9.43
C ILE A 172 -8.53 -0.34 -8.99
N ARG A 173 -8.05 -1.29 -9.77
CA ARG A 173 -8.19 -2.71 -9.51
C ARG A 173 -6.97 -3.23 -8.77
N GLN A 174 -7.20 -3.92 -7.65
CA GLN A 174 -6.20 -4.67 -6.92
C GLN A 174 -6.38 -6.17 -7.21
N TYR A 175 -5.30 -6.86 -7.54
CA TYR A 175 -5.34 -8.31 -7.76
C TYR A 175 -4.01 -8.96 -7.36
N MET A 176 -4.01 -10.27 -7.20
CA MET A 176 -2.78 -11.07 -7.05
C MET A 176 -2.43 -11.67 -8.40
N ASP A 177 -1.17 -11.53 -8.81
CA ASP A 177 -0.69 -12.20 -10.02
C ASP A 177 -0.44 -13.72 -9.77
N ALA A 178 -0.06 -14.45 -10.83
CA ALA A 178 0.20 -15.88 -10.77
C ALA A 178 1.33 -16.27 -9.79
N ASN A 179 2.18 -15.32 -9.42
CA ASN A 179 3.28 -15.52 -8.46
C ASN A 179 2.90 -15.09 -7.04
N GLY A 180 1.64 -14.77 -6.79
CA GLY A 180 1.17 -14.29 -5.50
C GLY A 180 1.62 -12.86 -5.15
N MET A 181 2.00 -12.05 -6.16
CA MET A 181 2.38 -10.66 -5.94
C MET A 181 1.18 -9.73 -6.11
N PRO A 182 0.97 -8.78 -5.19
CA PRO A 182 -0.11 -7.79 -5.32
C PRO A 182 0.19 -6.82 -6.47
N ARG A 183 -0.80 -6.63 -7.35
CA ARG A 183 -0.73 -5.76 -8.52
C ARG A 183 -1.86 -4.75 -8.49
N VAL A 184 -1.59 -3.58 -9.06
CA VAL A 184 -2.56 -2.51 -9.25
C VAL A 184 -2.68 -2.20 -10.72
N GLU A 185 -3.90 -2.17 -11.23
CA GLU A 185 -4.26 -1.70 -12.56
C GLU A 185 -5.16 -0.47 -12.40
N VAL A 186 -4.89 0.59 -13.16
CA VAL A 186 -5.67 1.81 -13.12
C VAL A 186 -6.25 2.09 -14.50
N LYS A 187 -7.56 2.32 -14.55
CA LYS A 187 -8.24 2.84 -15.75
C LYS A 187 -8.82 4.21 -15.42
N LYS A 188 -8.51 5.19 -16.26
CA LYS A 188 -9.05 6.54 -16.18
C LYS A 188 -10.12 6.73 -17.24
N TYR A 189 -11.25 7.26 -16.83
CA TYR A 189 -12.35 7.69 -17.69
C TYR A 189 -12.59 9.17 -17.45
N GLU A 190 -12.88 9.92 -18.51
CA GLU A 190 -13.06 11.36 -18.44
C GLU A 190 -14.26 11.76 -19.28
N VAL A 191 -15.09 12.63 -18.74
CA VAL A 191 -16.18 13.27 -19.47
C VAL A 191 -16.13 14.77 -19.27
N THR A 192 -16.14 15.50 -20.37
CA THR A 192 -16.30 16.95 -20.37
C THR A 192 -17.78 17.30 -20.38
N LEU A 193 -18.20 18.22 -19.53
CA LEU A 193 -19.60 18.61 -19.39
C LEU A 193 -20.01 19.52 -20.56
N ASP A 194 -20.34 18.91 -21.71
CA ASP A 194 -20.78 19.60 -22.91
C ASP A 194 -22.30 19.47 -23.07
N PRO A 195 -23.07 20.58 -22.98
CA PRO A 195 -24.52 20.57 -23.12
C PRO A 195 -25.02 20.30 -24.56
N ALA A 196 -24.12 20.25 -25.54
CA ALA A 196 -24.43 20.00 -26.94
C ALA A 196 -24.01 18.61 -27.43
N SER A 197 -23.31 17.82 -26.62
CA SER A 197 -22.82 16.49 -27.03
C SER A 197 -23.95 15.47 -27.16
N GLU A 198 -24.07 14.87 -28.32
CA GLU A 198 -25.03 13.78 -28.59
C GLU A 198 -24.46 12.38 -28.26
N GLU A 199 -23.20 12.28 -27.89
CA GLU A 199 -22.55 11.02 -27.53
C GLU A 199 -23.22 10.40 -26.30
N LYS A 200 -23.35 9.09 -26.29
CA LYS A 200 -23.88 8.38 -25.12
C LYS A 200 -22.82 8.36 -24.01
N LEU A 201 -23.26 8.60 -22.79
CA LEU A 201 -22.38 8.71 -21.64
C LEU A 201 -21.54 7.45 -21.44
N TRP A 202 -22.14 6.27 -21.55
CA TRP A 202 -21.41 5.00 -21.33
C TRP A 202 -20.55 4.56 -22.51
N ASP A 203 -20.57 5.25 -23.64
CA ASP A 203 -19.59 5.07 -24.72
C ASP A 203 -18.28 5.85 -24.40
N VAL A 204 -18.38 6.92 -23.60
CA VAL A 204 -17.26 7.77 -23.21
C VAL A 204 -16.64 7.32 -21.89
N VAL A 205 -17.46 6.87 -20.93
CA VAL A 205 -17.04 6.49 -19.57
C VAL A 205 -17.50 5.09 -19.19
N ALA A 206 -16.81 4.50 -18.19
CA ALA A 206 -17.26 3.22 -17.62
C ALA A 206 -18.59 3.38 -16.89
N ASN A 207 -19.53 2.47 -17.13
CA ASN A 207 -20.79 2.46 -16.42
C ASN A 207 -20.65 2.30 -14.90
N ASP A 208 -19.62 1.60 -14.43
CA ASP A 208 -19.38 1.32 -13.00
C ASP A 208 -19.27 2.59 -12.15
N GLY A 209 -18.62 3.64 -12.67
CA GLY A 209 -18.39 4.90 -11.95
C GLY A 209 -19.40 6.00 -12.28
N PHE A 210 -20.32 5.76 -13.23
CA PHE A 210 -21.29 6.75 -13.71
C PHE A 210 -22.70 6.19 -13.69
N GLN A 211 -23.24 6.04 -12.47
CA GLN A 211 -24.58 5.56 -12.19
C GLN A 211 -25.33 6.54 -11.29
N THR A 212 -26.65 6.43 -11.26
CA THR A 212 -27.47 7.19 -10.33
C THR A 212 -27.68 6.38 -9.06
N ASN A 213 -27.23 6.92 -7.93
CA ASN A 213 -27.50 6.38 -6.60
C ASN A 213 -28.26 7.40 -5.77
N SER A 214 -29.55 7.16 -5.54
CA SER A 214 -30.44 8.04 -4.76
C SER A 214 -30.43 9.51 -5.23
N GLY A 215 -30.42 9.73 -6.57
CA GLY A 215 -30.40 11.06 -7.16
C GLY A 215 -29.02 11.75 -7.23
N PHE A 216 -27.95 11.02 -6.91
CA PHE A 216 -26.58 11.51 -6.97
C PHE A 216 -25.73 10.65 -7.91
N LEU A 217 -24.66 11.23 -8.45
CA LEU A 217 -23.64 10.46 -9.15
C LEU A 217 -22.99 9.45 -8.19
N GLY A 218 -22.83 8.23 -8.63
CA GLY A 218 -22.27 7.20 -7.76
C GLY A 218 -21.91 5.91 -8.48
N GLN A 219 -21.58 4.93 -7.66
CA GLN A 219 -21.30 3.56 -8.05
C GLN A 219 -22.27 2.63 -7.32
N LEU A 220 -23.00 1.83 -8.05
CA LEU A 220 -23.84 0.79 -7.47
C LEU A 220 -23.01 -0.45 -7.19
N SER A 221 -23.27 -1.13 -6.07
CA SER A 221 -22.64 -2.40 -5.78
C SER A 221 -23.08 -3.43 -6.80
N THR A 222 -22.12 -3.90 -7.59
CA THR A 222 -22.27 -5.14 -8.34
C THR A 222 -21.59 -6.27 -7.57
N SER A 223 -22.03 -7.52 -7.77
CA SER A 223 -21.44 -8.71 -7.13
C SER A 223 -19.94 -8.92 -7.44
N THR A 224 -19.41 -8.16 -8.35
CA THR A 224 -17.97 -8.06 -8.71
C THR A 224 -17.35 -6.77 -8.19
N ALA A 225 -17.72 -6.35 -6.97
CA ALA A 225 -17.16 -5.15 -6.35
C ALA A 225 -15.67 -5.03 -6.65
N LEU A 226 -15.27 -3.90 -7.21
CA LEU A 226 -13.88 -3.56 -7.51
C LEU A 226 -13.05 -3.73 -6.23
N VAL A 227 -12.36 -4.86 -6.13
CA VAL A 227 -11.34 -5.00 -5.09
C VAL A 227 -10.22 -4.08 -5.46
N GLY A 228 -10.01 -3.02 -4.69
CA GLY A 228 -8.98 -2.03 -4.95
C GLY A 228 -9.38 -0.65 -4.45
N GLY A 229 -9.91 0.18 -5.32
CA GLY A 229 -10.38 1.52 -4.98
C GLY A 229 -10.87 2.29 -6.19
N PHE A 230 -11.38 3.47 -5.93
CA PHE A 230 -11.85 4.39 -6.97
C PHE A 230 -11.76 5.83 -6.48
N VAL A 231 -11.88 6.77 -7.41
CA VAL A 231 -11.95 8.19 -7.09
C VAL A 231 -12.55 8.99 -8.24
N TRP A 232 -13.38 9.98 -7.91
CA TRP A 232 -13.83 11.02 -8.84
C TRP A 232 -13.00 12.28 -8.63
N VAL A 233 -12.66 12.95 -9.72
CA VAL A 233 -11.90 14.19 -9.72
C VAL A 233 -12.62 15.21 -10.59
N LEU A 234 -12.90 16.39 -10.03
CA LEU A 234 -13.36 17.54 -10.79
C LEU A 234 -12.14 18.31 -11.29
N SER A 235 -12.13 18.66 -12.56
CA SER A 235 -11.12 19.55 -13.13
C SER A 235 -11.74 20.60 -14.04
N ARG A 236 -11.09 21.76 -14.13
CA ARG A 236 -11.51 22.93 -14.92
C ARG A 236 -10.31 23.62 -15.55
N GLU A 237 -10.39 23.90 -16.81
CA GLU A 237 -9.36 24.71 -17.47
C GLU A 237 -9.74 26.19 -17.44
N VAL A 238 -8.86 27.02 -16.86
CA VAL A 238 -9.04 28.46 -16.76
C VAL A 238 -7.76 29.13 -17.26
N ASN A 239 -7.85 29.90 -18.34
CA ASN A 239 -6.73 30.62 -18.93
C ASN A 239 -5.47 29.75 -19.17
N GLY A 240 -5.65 28.53 -19.67
CA GLY A 240 -4.57 27.59 -19.93
C GLY A 240 -3.99 26.90 -18.69
N SER A 241 -4.54 27.18 -17.51
CA SER A 241 -4.20 26.51 -16.25
C SER A 241 -5.30 25.50 -15.90
N LEU A 242 -4.91 24.27 -15.56
CA LEU A 242 -5.83 23.27 -15.06
C LEU A 242 -5.98 23.41 -13.55
N LEU A 243 -7.18 23.70 -13.09
CA LEU A 243 -7.60 23.61 -11.70
C LEU A 243 -8.17 22.21 -11.44
N VAL A 244 -7.94 21.66 -10.25
CA VAL A 244 -8.43 20.34 -9.86
C VAL A 244 -9.00 20.34 -8.45
N SER A 245 -9.89 19.42 -8.16
CA SER A 245 -10.33 19.14 -6.80
C SER A 245 -9.27 18.34 -6.03
N THR A 246 -9.22 18.50 -4.72
CA THR A 246 -8.34 17.69 -3.85
C THR A 246 -9.02 16.37 -3.53
N GLN A 247 -8.46 15.24 -4.00
CA GLN A 247 -9.09 13.94 -3.89
C GLN A 247 -8.17 12.86 -3.34
N PHE A 248 -8.79 11.91 -2.64
CA PHE A 248 -8.18 10.72 -2.09
C PHE A 248 -8.82 9.48 -2.68
N VAL A 249 -8.04 8.42 -2.82
CA VAL A 249 -8.55 7.10 -3.23
C VAL A 249 -9.47 6.55 -2.15
N HIS A 250 -10.67 6.14 -2.52
CA HIS A 250 -11.55 5.32 -1.70
C HIS A 250 -11.14 3.86 -1.86
N SER A 251 -10.37 3.35 -0.88
CA SER A 251 -9.89 1.97 -0.89
C SER A 251 -10.98 1.01 -0.44
N THR A 252 -11.19 -0.05 -1.23
CA THR A 252 -12.16 -1.13 -0.97
C THR A 252 -11.49 -2.48 -0.68
N ASN A 253 -10.17 -2.51 -0.50
CA ASN A 253 -9.36 -3.71 -0.29
C ASN A 253 -8.84 -3.85 1.14
N ALA A 254 -9.70 -3.68 2.14
CA ALA A 254 -9.33 -3.66 3.56
C ALA A 254 -8.45 -4.86 4.01
N LEU A 255 -8.71 -6.06 3.49
CA LEU A 255 -7.91 -7.24 3.80
C LEU A 255 -6.47 -7.14 3.26
N MET A 256 -6.31 -6.66 2.02
CA MET A 256 -4.99 -6.45 1.42
C MET A 256 -4.21 -5.38 2.18
N VAL A 257 -4.87 -4.26 2.52
CA VAL A 257 -4.28 -3.20 3.34
C VAL A 257 -3.86 -3.75 4.69
N ALA A 258 -4.70 -4.52 5.38
CA ALA A 258 -4.38 -5.13 6.67
C ALA A 258 -3.12 -6.01 6.59
N ASN A 259 -3.01 -6.86 5.56
CA ASN A 259 -1.86 -7.75 5.37
C ASN A 259 -0.53 -7.00 5.22
N TYR A 260 -0.52 -5.87 4.53
CA TYR A 260 0.70 -5.10 4.24
C TYR A 260 0.88 -3.85 5.09
N SER A 261 -0.01 -3.58 6.06
CA SER A 261 0.11 -2.44 6.99
C SER A 261 0.39 -2.86 8.43
N SER A 262 0.57 -4.16 8.70
CA SER A 262 0.85 -4.67 10.03
C SER A 262 2.27 -4.29 10.50
N ALA A 263 2.52 -4.46 11.81
CA ALA A 263 3.85 -4.24 12.38
C ALA A 263 4.88 -5.21 11.80
N GLU A 264 4.47 -6.46 11.59
CA GLU A 264 5.29 -7.53 11.01
C GLU A 264 5.66 -7.22 9.56
N ALA A 265 4.70 -6.79 8.74
CA ALA A 265 4.95 -6.36 7.35
C ALA A 265 5.92 -5.17 7.29
N MET A 266 5.79 -4.23 8.22
CA MET A 266 6.70 -3.08 8.33
C MET A 266 8.11 -3.53 8.68
N GLU A 267 8.28 -4.42 9.63
CA GLU A 267 9.56 -4.97 10.05
C GLU A 267 10.24 -5.73 8.90
N GLU A 268 9.54 -6.67 8.29
CA GLU A 268 10.03 -7.44 7.14
C GLU A 268 10.47 -6.52 6.00
N SER A 269 9.67 -5.51 5.68
CA SER A 269 10.01 -4.53 4.67
C SER A 269 11.29 -3.76 5.02
N ILE A 270 11.46 -3.30 6.26
CA ILE A 270 12.65 -2.59 6.70
C ILE A 270 13.90 -3.47 6.61
N LEU A 271 13.81 -4.71 7.08
CA LEU A 271 14.90 -5.69 7.01
C LEU A 271 15.32 -5.97 5.56
N SER A 272 14.36 -6.07 4.65
CA SER A 272 14.63 -6.30 3.22
C SER A 272 15.44 -5.20 2.55
N TYR A 273 15.43 -3.97 3.08
CA TYR A 273 16.26 -2.84 2.64
C TYR A 273 17.61 -2.76 3.36
N GLY A 274 18.00 -3.79 4.12
CA GLY A 274 19.20 -3.82 4.93
C GLY A 274 19.03 -3.00 6.21
N GLY A 275 17.91 -3.20 6.88
CA GLY A 275 17.54 -2.58 8.14
C GLY A 275 18.31 -3.16 9.34
N LEU A 276 17.89 -2.73 10.51
CA LEU A 276 18.40 -3.15 11.80
C LEU A 276 17.65 -4.39 12.28
N THR A 277 18.18 -5.08 13.30
CA THR A 277 17.51 -6.21 13.93
C THR A 277 16.26 -5.77 14.71
N THR A 278 15.37 -6.72 15.00
CA THR A 278 14.09 -6.52 15.71
C THR A 278 14.24 -5.78 17.04
N ASP A 279 15.30 -6.03 17.79
CA ASP A 279 15.53 -5.40 19.10
C ASP A 279 15.68 -3.88 19.04
N VAL A 280 16.17 -3.38 17.91
CA VAL A 280 16.31 -1.94 17.67
C VAL A 280 14.98 -1.32 17.22
N PHE A 281 14.10 -2.13 16.69
CA PHE A 281 12.80 -1.70 16.17
C PHE A 281 11.81 -1.33 17.29
N LEU A 282 11.89 -2.04 18.41
CA LEU A 282 10.94 -1.92 19.52
C LEU A 282 11.30 -0.85 20.56
N GLN A 283 12.43 -0.14 20.41
CA GLN A 283 12.88 0.91 21.34
C GLN A 283 12.52 2.31 20.83
N PRO A 284 11.43 2.93 21.28
CA PRO A 284 11.14 4.31 20.94
C PRO A 284 12.03 5.23 21.76
N GLY A 285 12.98 5.89 21.13
CA GLY A 285 13.67 7.05 21.70
C GLY A 285 15.18 7.01 21.80
N GLU A 286 15.87 5.93 21.53
CA GLU A 286 17.34 5.92 21.57
C GLU A 286 17.98 6.10 20.19
N SER A 287 18.98 6.97 20.13
CA SER A 287 19.91 7.13 19.01
C SER A 287 20.76 5.86 18.92
N THR A 288 20.26 4.84 18.22
CA THR A 288 20.94 3.56 18.17
C THR A 288 22.18 3.62 17.31
N ASN A 289 23.34 3.50 17.94
CA ASN A 289 24.57 3.01 17.33
C ASN A 289 24.47 1.50 17.05
N GLY A 290 23.30 1.03 16.57
CA GLY A 290 23.05 -0.37 16.29
C GLY A 290 23.95 -0.91 15.21
N SER A 291 24.49 -2.09 15.44
CA SER A 291 25.30 -2.87 14.51
C SER A 291 24.56 -3.03 13.17
N VAL A 292 25.19 -2.54 12.11
CA VAL A 292 24.66 -2.61 10.75
C VAL A 292 25.01 -3.98 10.17
N ILE A 293 24.02 -4.73 9.76
CA ILE A 293 24.26 -5.90 8.89
C ILE A 293 24.67 -5.36 7.53
N GLY A 294 25.96 -5.38 7.25
CA GLY A 294 26.55 -4.95 5.99
C GLY A 294 26.30 -5.96 4.88
N GLY A 295 25.62 -5.56 3.85
CA GLY A 295 25.68 -6.26 2.56
C GLY A 295 26.80 -5.62 1.73
N GLY A 296 27.82 -6.39 1.38
CA GLY A 296 28.74 -6.09 0.29
C GLY A 296 30.16 -5.74 0.72
N ASP A 297 31.06 -6.57 0.24
CA ASP A 297 32.50 -6.44 0.04
C ASP A 297 33.42 -6.42 1.26
N GLY A 298 34.01 -7.59 1.51
CA GLY A 298 35.34 -7.86 2.02
C GLY A 298 35.83 -7.06 3.24
N GLY A 299 35.39 -7.38 4.45
CA GLY A 299 36.01 -6.85 5.65
C GLY A 299 35.32 -7.32 6.91
N ASN A 300 35.93 -8.29 7.56
CA ASN A 300 35.73 -8.80 8.92
C ASN A 300 34.27 -8.73 9.45
N VAL A 301 33.48 -9.71 9.09
CA VAL A 301 32.10 -9.86 9.54
C VAL A 301 32.11 -10.42 10.96
N ALA A 302 31.63 -9.66 11.94
CA ALA A 302 31.20 -10.26 13.19
C ALA A 302 30.11 -11.32 12.83
N PRO A 303 30.08 -12.49 13.49
CA PRO A 303 29.18 -13.57 13.13
C PRO A 303 27.73 -13.06 13.13
N THR A 304 27.05 -13.24 12.00
CA THR A 304 25.60 -13.03 11.86
C THR A 304 24.92 -13.89 12.92
N PRO A 305 24.03 -13.35 13.78
CA PRO A 305 23.24 -14.21 14.64
C PRO A 305 22.50 -15.19 13.76
N SER A 306 22.74 -16.47 13.97
CA SER A 306 22.12 -17.56 13.21
C SER A 306 20.62 -17.47 13.41
N ALA A 307 19.87 -17.35 12.31
CA ALA A 307 18.42 -17.44 12.38
C ALA A 307 18.04 -18.85 12.82
N ILE A 308 17.40 -18.95 13.96
CA ILE A 308 16.94 -20.22 14.54
C ILE A 308 15.54 -20.49 14.01
N ASN A 309 15.39 -21.59 13.29
CA ASN A 309 14.12 -22.00 12.75
C ASN A 309 13.35 -22.83 13.80
N ILE A 310 12.25 -22.28 14.29
CA ILE A 310 11.28 -23.01 15.11
C ILE A 310 10.15 -23.48 14.19
N ASN A 311 10.00 -24.79 14.09
CA ASN A 311 8.94 -25.41 13.31
C ASN A 311 7.93 -26.05 14.27
N VAL A 312 6.66 -25.64 14.20
CA VAL A 312 5.59 -26.18 15.02
C VAL A 312 4.64 -26.96 14.12
N VAL A 313 4.43 -28.24 14.42
CA VAL A 313 3.60 -29.11 13.59
C VAL A 313 2.56 -29.86 14.44
N SER A 314 1.43 -30.18 13.83
CA SER A 314 0.43 -31.07 14.42
C SER A 314 0.76 -32.50 14.07
N ALA A 315 0.78 -33.40 15.05
CA ALA A 315 0.94 -34.83 14.82
C ALA A 315 -0.19 -35.41 13.95
N ASN A 316 -1.38 -34.79 14.04
CA ASN A 316 -2.52 -35.10 13.20
C ASN A 316 -3.35 -33.84 12.93
N PRO A 317 -3.25 -33.25 11.70
CA PRO A 317 -3.95 -32.01 11.35
C PRO A 317 -5.48 -32.12 11.43
N THR A 318 -6.07 -33.33 11.38
CA THR A 318 -7.52 -33.50 11.52
C THR A 318 -7.98 -33.34 12.96
N MET A 319 -7.07 -33.53 13.94
CA MET A 319 -7.36 -33.45 15.37
C MET A 319 -7.10 -32.05 15.95
N GLY A 320 -6.26 -31.21 15.29
CA GLY A 320 -5.98 -29.87 15.77
C GLY A 320 -4.93 -29.15 14.95
N SER A 321 -4.91 -27.82 15.10
CA SER A 321 -3.97 -26.90 14.47
C SER A 321 -2.95 -26.36 15.46
N VAL A 322 -1.85 -25.78 14.94
CA VAL A 322 -0.77 -25.24 15.75
C VAL A 322 -0.33 -23.87 15.21
N SER A 323 0.32 -23.07 16.06
CA SER A 323 0.91 -21.79 15.68
C SER A 323 2.23 -21.53 16.40
N GLY A 324 3.05 -20.57 15.90
CA GLY A 324 4.33 -20.22 16.46
C GLY A 324 5.54 -20.69 15.64
N SER A 325 5.33 -21.24 14.41
CA SER A 325 6.44 -21.50 13.48
C SER A 325 7.04 -20.20 12.96
N GLY A 326 8.36 -20.17 12.78
CA GLY A 326 9.04 -19.00 12.23
C GLY A 326 10.56 -19.06 12.38
N ASN A 327 11.24 -18.06 11.86
CA ASN A 327 12.67 -17.82 12.06
C ASN A 327 12.85 -16.79 13.17
N TYR A 328 13.54 -17.15 14.21
CA TYR A 328 13.74 -16.35 15.40
C TYR A 328 15.23 -16.12 15.65
N ILE A 329 15.55 -15.09 16.40
CA ILE A 329 16.93 -14.80 16.83
C ILE A 329 17.26 -15.67 18.04
N GLU A 330 18.50 -16.08 18.14
CA GLU A 330 18.98 -16.82 19.31
C GLU A 330 18.67 -16.07 20.62
N GLY A 331 18.04 -16.76 21.57
CA GLY A 331 17.58 -16.18 22.83
C GLY A 331 16.18 -15.58 22.82
N ALA A 332 15.52 -15.46 21.66
CA ALA A 332 14.15 -14.92 21.59
C ALA A 332 13.15 -15.85 22.32
N THR A 333 12.21 -15.22 23.04
CA THR A 333 11.08 -15.96 23.64
C THR A 333 9.96 -16.10 22.62
N VAL A 334 9.63 -17.34 22.27
CA VAL A 334 8.60 -17.69 21.28
C VAL A 334 7.43 -18.34 21.99
N THR A 335 6.21 -17.90 21.67
CA THR A 335 5.00 -18.57 22.16
C THR A 335 4.51 -19.54 21.10
N ILE A 336 4.47 -20.84 21.44
CA ILE A 336 3.87 -21.88 20.61
C ILE A 336 2.51 -22.26 21.18
N SER A 337 1.53 -22.54 20.33
CA SER A 337 0.21 -22.96 20.78
C SER A 337 -0.39 -24.07 19.90
N ALA A 338 -1.27 -24.87 20.52
CA ALA A 338 -2.01 -25.93 19.86
C ALA A 338 -3.51 -25.77 20.15
N THR A 339 -4.33 -25.77 19.10
CA THR A 339 -5.78 -25.65 19.19
C THR A 339 -6.42 -26.95 18.71
N ALA A 340 -7.11 -27.64 19.59
CA ALA A 340 -7.80 -28.89 19.25
C ALA A 340 -9.10 -28.60 18.48
N ASN A 341 -9.39 -29.44 17.49
CA ASN A 341 -10.67 -29.43 16.78
C ASN A 341 -11.78 -30.06 17.67
N SER A 342 -13.04 -29.83 17.29
CA SER A 342 -14.19 -30.39 18.01
C SER A 342 -14.08 -31.91 18.15
N GLY A 343 -14.30 -32.40 19.36
CA GLY A 343 -14.16 -33.84 19.70
C GLY A 343 -12.75 -34.30 20.08
N TYR A 344 -11.77 -33.38 20.07
CA TYR A 344 -10.40 -33.68 20.45
C TYR A 344 -9.90 -32.76 21.55
N LYS A 345 -8.78 -33.15 22.19
CA LYS A 345 -8.07 -32.33 23.17
C LYS A 345 -6.57 -32.42 22.91
N PHE A 346 -5.87 -31.30 23.14
CA PHE A 346 -4.41 -31.31 23.19
C PHE A 346 -3.94 -32.14 24.38
N THR A 347 -2.92 -32.96 24.18
CA THR A 347 -2.36 -33.81 25.25
C THR A 347 -1.00 -33.30 25.71
N GLN A 348 -0.06 -33.22 24.82
CA GLN A 348 1.31 -32.76 25.12
C GLN A 348 2.08 -32.41 23.85
N TRP A 349 3.16 -31.70 24.03
CA TRP A 349 4.23 -31.54 23.04
C TRP A 349 5.11 -32.80 23.01
N GLN A 350 5.88 -32.98 21.92
CA GLN A 350 6.74 -34.19 21.76
C GLN A 350 7.76 -34.40 22.88
N ASP A 351 8.12 -33.34 23.63
CA ASP A 351 9.03 -33.39 24.78
C ASP A 351 8.32 -33.69 26.09
N GLY A 352 7.06 -34.11 26.05
CA GLY A 352 6.23 -34.45 27.21
C GLY A 352 5.64 -33.26 27.95
N ASN A 353 5.92 -32.04 27.54
CA ASN A 353 5.36 -30.85 28.17
C ASN A 353 3.88 -30.68 27.76
N ASN A 354 3.01 -30.40 28.72
CA ASN A 354 1.55 -30.26 28.54
C ASN A 354 1.06 -28.81 28.63
N GLN A 355 1.96 -27.85 28.82
CA GLN A 355 1.60 -26.44 28.87
C GLN A 355 1.19 -25.95 27.48
N ASN A 356 0.02 -25.28 27.37
CA ASN A 356 -0.50 -24.75 26.14
C ASN A 356 -1.40 -23.51 26.41
N PRO A 357 -1.08 -22.28 25.91
CA PRO A 357 0.14 -21.98 25.15
C PRO A 357 1.41 -22.11 25.99
N ARG A 358 2.54 -22.36 25.31
CA ARG A 358 3.85 -22.57 25.93
C ARG A 358 4.85 -21.52 25.42
N GLN A 359 5.63 -20.95 26.32
CA GLN A 359 6.79 -20.12 25.97
C GLN A 359 8.06 -20.97 25.90
N ILE A 360 8.84 -20.79 24.85
CA ILE A 360 10.12 -21.45 24.62
C ILE A 360 11.17 -20.39 24.29
N THR A 361 12.44 -20.67 24.57
CA THR A 361 13.54 -19.82 24.13
C THR A 361 14.15 -20.42 22.87
N ALA A 362 14.28 -19.62 21.82
CA ALA A 362 14.92 -20.02 20.57
C ALA A 362 16.44 -20.10 20.76
N SER A 363 16.97 -21.26 21.14
CA SER A 363 18.40 -21.52 21.31
C SER A 363 19.01 -22.35 20.18
N GLU A 364 18.21 -23.11 19.48
CA GLU A 364 18.57 -23.98 18.35
C GLU A 364 17.37 -24.20 17.42
N SER A 365 17.63 -24.46 16.14
CA SER A 365 16.56 -24.83 15.21
C SER A 365 15.93 -26.14 15.62
N LYS A 366 14.60 -26.13 15.90
CA LYS A 366 13.91 -27.25 16.50
C LYS A 366 12.47 -27.35 16.02
N THR A 367 12.00 -28.58 15.89
CA THR A 367 10.60 -28.87 15.61
C THR A 367 9.87 -29.27 16.90
N TYR A 368 8.70 -28.64 17.11
CA TYR A 368 7.79 -28.97 18.22
C TYR A 368 6.53 -29.56 17.64
N THR A 369 6.24 -30.82 18.02
CA THR A 369 5.07 -31.55 17.55
C THR A 369 4.02 -31.62 18.64
N ALA A 370 2.81 -31.13 18.33
CA ALA A 370 1.65 -31.19 19.23
C ALA A 370 0.88 -32.50 19.03
N SER A 371 0.63 -33.23 20.12
CA SER A 371 -0.18 -34.41 20.13
C SER A 371 -1.61 -34.15 20.63
N PHE A 372 -2.56 -34.81 20.00
CA PHE A 372 -3.98 -34.69 20.34
C PHE A 372 -4.59 -36.06 20.60
N ALA A 373 -5.63 -36.14 21.42
CA ALA A 373 -6.41 -37.36 21.68
C ALA A 373 -7.91 -37.04 21.55
N THR A 374 -8.70 -38.10 21.35
CA THR A 374 -10.16 -37.97 21.39
C THR A 374 -10.63 -37.57 22.79
N ASN A 375 -11.59 -36.69 22.83
CA ASN A 375 -12.24 -36.29 24.07
C ASN A 375 -13.26 -37.38 24.44
N SER A 376 -12.80 -38.58 24.95
CA SER A 376 -13.68 -39.59 25.47
C SER A 376 -14.34 -39.05 26.74
N GLY A 377 -15.57 -38.56 26.58
CA GLY A 377 -16.43 -38.26 27.71
C GLY A 377 -16.56 -39.51 28.56
N SER A 378 -16.20 -39.42 29.81
CA SER A 378 -16.49 -40.43 30.82
C SER A 378 -18.01 -40.61 30.93
N GLY A 379 -18.55 -41.54 30.16
CA GLY A 379 -19.91 -42.02 30.34
C GLY A 379 -19.96 -42.85 31.61
N SER A 380 -20.38 -42.27 32.72
CA SER A 380 -20.80 -43.00 33.90
C SER A 380 -22.02 -43.83 33.54
N GLY A 381 -21.81 -45.10 33.22
CA GLY A 381 -22.86 -46.08 33.13
C GLY A 381 -23.36 -46.46 34.53
N GLY A 382 -24.44 -45.80 34.96
CA GLY A 382 -25.20 -46.28 36.11
C GLY A 382 -25.89 -47.56 35.76
N GLY A 383 -25.41 -48.68 36.30
CA GLY A 383 -26.12 -49.94 36.30
C GLY A 383 -27.35 -49.84 37.20
N MET A 384 -28.54 -50.01 36.63
CA MET A 384 -29.72 -50.42 37.40
C MET A 384 -29.74 -51.92 37.50
N MET A 385 -29.57 -52.46 38.70
CA MET A 385 -30.14 -53.71 39.09
C MET A 385 -31.63 -53.47 39.38
N GLY A 386 -32.50 -54.21 38.76
CA GLY A 386 -33.88 -54.37 39.10
C GLY A 386 -34.17 -55.85 39.35
N ASP A 387 -34.80 -56.11 40.45
CA ASP A 387 -35.40 -57.37 40.79
C ASP A 387 -36.42 -57.83 39.79
#